data_86705c5882d5aaf7b5f9c8d59d42f189
#
_entry.id   86705c5882d5aaf7b5f9c8d59d42f189
#
_cell.length_a   1.000
_cell.length_b   1.000
_cell.length_c   1.000
_cell.angle_alpha   90.00
_cell.angle_beta   90.00
_cell.angle_gamma   90.00
#
_symmetry.space_group_name_H-M   'P 1'
#
loop_
_entity.id
_entity.type
_entity.pdbx_description
1 polymer ?
#
loop_
_entity_poly.entity_id
_entity_poly.type
_entity_poly.pdbx_seq_one_letter_code
_entity_poly.pdbx_strand_id
1 'polypeptide(L)'
;MILDLHKLHVFLAVAQHQHFTRAAEALHMAQPSVSQQISMLENMLGVQLIDRSTRHFHLTDAGETLLHYAERLSLLAHEAQNAVQVQAGAMRETLKLGVGHTLATYLLPQVLSSYRQQHPHYKVRLTVGNTAALLSKTASGEIDLALVGSPAAHPDLEVAPFMQDRLVVIVGLQDAWARRQSVAIAELRERVFLTREPGSALYASVAQIVGEEMLNRDDTILLGETEAIKRSVELGLGVALIQQIAIDRERQQKTLHTIRMSDGDDQRTYLVASRRQYRHFAAANGFLEILNAVCHSLKRE
;
A
#
# COMPACT_ATOMS: atom_id res chain seq x y z
N MET A 1 9.52 -12.70 35.27
CA MET A 1 8.58 -13.61 34.58
C MET A 1 8.64 -13.24 33.07
N ILE A 2 8.99 -14.18 32.20
CA ILE A 2 9.16 -13.94 30.76
C ILE A 2 7.92 -14.49 30.05
N LEU A 3 7.35 -13.72 29.13
CA LEU A 3 6.23 -14.15 28.30
C LEU A 3 6.65 -15.35 27.43
N ASP A 4 5.80 -16.37 27.40
CA ASP A 4 6.02 -17.59 26.60
C ASP A 4 5.50 -17.36 25.17
N LEU A 5 6.41 -17.42 24.20
CA LEU A 5 6.08 -17.21 22.79
C LEU A 5 5.04 -18.20 22.24
N HIS A 6 5.01 -19.44 22.76
CA HIS A 6 4.00 -20.43 22.35
C HIS A 6 2.60 -19.98 22.81
N LYS A 7 2.46 -19.53 24.05
CA LYS A 7 1.17 -19.02 24.55
C LYS A 7 0.72 -17.77 23.82
N LEU A 8 1.66 -16.87 23.47
CA LEU A 8 1.37 -15.71 22.63
C LEU A 8 0.89 -16.11 21.24
N HIS A 9 1.49 -17.13 20.63
CA HIS A 9 1.07 -17.64 19.33
C HIS A 9 -0.34 -18.23 19.38
N VAL A 10 -0.68 -18.96 20.43
CA VAL A 10 -2.03 -19.49 20.65
C VAL A 10 -3.03 -18.33 20.85
N PHE A 11 -2.67 -17.31 21.62
CA PHE A 11 -3.51 -16.13 21.81
C PHE A 11 -3.76 -15.38 20.50
N LEU A 12 -2.73 -15.17 19.68
CA LEU A 12 -2.85 -14.55 18.34
C LEU A 12 -3.83 -15.31 17.44
N ALA A 13 -3.71 -16.63 17.39
CA ALA A 13 -4.62 -17.45 16.60
C ALA A 13 -6.08 -17.34 17.07
N VAL A 14 -6.30 -17.32 18.38
CA VAL A 14 -7.65 -17.15 18.94
C VAL A 14 -8.20 -15.75 18.62
N ALA A 15 -7.41 -14.71 18.73
CA ALA A 15 -7.80 -13.33 18.41
C ALA A 15 -8.12 -13.16 16.91
N GLN A 16 -7.30 -13.74 16.02
CA GLN A 16 -7.49 -13.68 14.57
C GLN A 16 -8.75 -14.43 14.10
N HIS A 17 -8.97 -15.63 14.62
CA HIS A 17 -10.12 -16.46 14.23
C HIS A 17 -11.41 -16.10 14.97
N GLN A 18 -11.31 -15.31 16.05
CA GLN A 18 -12.44 -14.93 16.92
C GLN A 18 -13.27 -16.13 17.39
N HIS A 19 -12.65 -17.33 17.42
CA HIS A 19 -13.31 -18.57 17.74
C HIS A 19 -12.32 -19.65 18.15
N PHE A 20 -12.46 -20.20 19.35
CA PHE A 20 -11.54 -21.20 19.91
C PHE A 20 -11.40 -22.46 19.07
N THR A 21 -12.51 -22.97 18.53
CA THR A 21 -12.47 -24.19 17.70
C THR A 21 -11.73 -23.95 16.38
N ARG A 22 -12.01 -22.84 15.70
CA ARG A 22 -11.28 -22.47 14.46
C ARG A 22 -9.80 -22.22 14.70
N ALA A 23 -9.47 -21.59 15.80
CA ALA A 23 -8.07 -21.40 16.20
C ALA A 23 -7.37 -22.73 16.48
N ALA A 24 -8.06 -23.66 17.14
CA ALA A 24 -7.55 -25.01 17.42
C ALA A 24 -7.28 -25.80 16.12
N GLU A 25 -8.20 -25.76 15.16
CA GLU A 25 -8.03 -26.36 13.83
C GLU A 25 -6.82 -25.76 13.09
N ALA A 26 -6.70 -24.42 13.08
CA ALA A 26 -5.57 -23.72 12.45
C ALA A 26 -4.21 -24.06 13.08
N LEU A 27 -4.20 -24.29 14.41
CA LEU A 27 -3.00 -24.66 15.18
C LEU A 27 -2.73 -26.16 15.20
N HIS A 28 -3.60 -27.01 14.62
CA HIS A 28 -3.57 -28.46 14.74
C HIS A 28 -3.56 -28.94 16.20
N MET A 29 -4.34 -28.28 17.06
CA MET A 29 -4.45 -28.55 18.50
C MET A 29 -5.89 -28.98 18.86
N ALA A 30 -6.05 -29.66 20.00
CA ALA A 30 -7.37 -29.89 20.55
C ALA A 30 -7.90 -28.56 21.18
N GLN A 31 -9.21 -28.25 21.01
CA GLN A 31 -9.80 -27.04 21.57
C GLN A 31 -9.60 -26.89 23.10
N PRO A 32 -9.70 -27.95 23.93
CA PRO A 32 -9.37 -27.85 25.36
C PRO A 32 -7.96 -27.38 25.64
N SER A 33 -6.98 -27.83 24.83
CA SER A 33 -5.59 -27.40 24.95
C SER A 33 -5.41 -25.91 24.66
N VAL A 34 -6.06 -25.41 23.59
CA VAL A 34 -6.07 -23.96 23.28
C VAL A 34 -6.65 -23.16 24.44
N SER A 35 -7.81 -23.61 24.97
CA SER A 35 -8.46 -22.93 26.11
C SER A 35 -7.57 -22.94 27.36
N GLN A 36 -6.86 -24.04 27.62
CA GLN A 36 -5.91 -24.15 28.72
C GLN A 36 -4.72 -23.19 28.55
N GLN A 37 -4.14 -23.09 27.35
CA GLN A 37 -3.02 -22.17 27.08
C GLN A 37 -3.44 -20.70 27.30
N ILE A 38 -4.63 -20.32 26.88
CA ILE A 38 -5.17 -18.97 27.14
C ILE A 38 -5.32 -18.75 28.66
N SER A 39 -5.95 -19.69 29.38
CA SER A 39 -6.11 -19.57 30.83
C SER A 39 -4.77 -19.49 31.57
N MET A 40 -3.76 -20.24 31.15
CA MET A 40 -2.41 -20.16 31.70
C MET A 40 -1.77 -18.79 31.41
N LEU A 41 -1.99 -18.21 30.25
CA LEU A 41 -1.50 -16.87 29.90
C LEU A 41 -2.20 -15.79 30.74
N GLU A 42 -3.52 -15.84 30.90
CA GLU A 42 -4.31 -14.96 31.75
C GLU A 42 -3.86 -15.04 33.21
N ASN A 43 -3.67 -16.25 33.74
CA ASN A 43 -3.16 -16.45 35.11
C ASN A 43 -1.75 -15.89 35.29
N MET A 44 -0.88 -16.04 34.31
CA MET A 44 0.48 -15.52 34.34
C MET A 44 0.49 -13.98 34.35
N LEU A 45 -0.43 -13.35 33.61
CA LEU A 45 -0.55 -11.89 33.55
C LEU A 45 -1.40 -11.30 34.67
N GLY A 46 -2.20 -12.13 35.36
CA GLY A 46 -3.12 -11.71 36.43
C GLY A 46 -4.35 -10.95 35.94
N VAL A 47 -4.66 -11.02 34.62
CA VAL A 47 -5.79 -10.33 34.00
C VAL A 47 -6.46 -11.23 32.96
N GLN A 48 -7.76 -11.04 32.75
CA GLN A 48 -8.47 -11.67 31.65
C GLN A 48 -8.19 -10.94 30.34
N LEU A 49 -7.94 -11.70 29.27
CA LEU A 49 -7.67 -11.19 27.92
C LEU A 49 -8.89 -11.32 27.01
N ILE A 50 -9.78 -12.28 27.32
CA ILE A 50 -10.97 -12.58 26.53
C ILE A 50 -12.19 -12.45 27.44
N ASP A 51 -13.17 -11.67 27.01
CA ASP A 51 -14.43 -11.55 27.70
C ASP A 51 -15.29 -12.81 27.47
N ARG A 52 -15.49 -13.58 28.53
CA ARG A 52 -16.31 -14.81 28.51
C ARG A 52 -17.76 -14.58 28.93
N SER A 53 -18.13 -13.33 29.26
CA SER A 53 -19.47 -12.98 29.72
C SER A 53 -20.45 -12.82 28.57
N THR A 54 -19.98 -12.62 27.35
CA THR A 54 -20.77 -12.40 26.15
C THR A 54 -20.90 -13.68 25.29
N ARG A 55 -22.00 -13.77 24.50
CA ARG A 55 -22.17 -14.87 23.53
C ARG A 55 -21.25 -14.73 22.31
N HIS A 56 -20.67 -13.56 22.09
CA HIS A 56 -19.75 -13.28 21.00
C HIS A 56 -18.32 -13.13 21.54
N PHE A 57 -17.35 -13.49 20.71
CA PHE A 57 -15.94 -13.31 21.06
C PHE A 57 -15.60 -11.82 21.14
N HIS A 58 -15.07 -11.39 22.29
CA HIS A 58 -14.52 -10.04 22.47
C HIS A 58 -13.23 -10.12 23.26
N LEU A 59 -12.24 -9.33 22.89
CA LEU A 59 -11.07 -9.07 23.71
C LEU A 59 -11.41 -8.05 24.79
N THR A 60 -10.78 -8.16 25.93
CA THR A 60 -10.77 -7.09 26.95
C THR A 60 -9.78 -5.99 26.53
N ASP A 61 -9.78 -4.83 27.19
CA ASP A 61 -8.77 -3.77 26.97
C ASP A 61 -7.34 -4.31 27.16
N ALA A 62 -7.13 -5.23 28.12
CA ALA A 62 -5.87 -5.93 28.33
C ALA A 62 -5.57 -6.89 27.17
N GLY A 63 -6.60 -7.56 26.60
CA GLY A 63 -6.49 -8.40 25.43
C GLY A 63 -6.08 -7.62 24.19
N GLU A 64 -6.70 -6.48 23.91
CA GLU A 64 -6.34 -5.58 22.81
C GLU A 64 -4.90 -5.06 22.97
N THR A 65 -4.54 -4.66 24.17
CA THR A 65 -3.17 -4.23 24.47
C THR A 65 -2.17 -5.37 24.20
N LEU A 66 -2.46 -6.57 24.69
CA LEU A 66 -1.58 -7.72 24.48
C LEU A 66 -1.51 -8.12 23.01
N LEU A 67 -2.63 -8.04 22.24
CA LEU A 67 -2.69 -8.35 20.82
C LEU A 67 -1.65 -7.55 20.06
N HIS A 68 -1.63 -6.23 20.26
CA HIS A 68 -0.66 -5.34 19.62
C HIS A 68 0.81 -5.76 19.90
N TYR A 69 1.14 -6.09 21.16
CA TYR A 69 2.49 -6.53 21.49
C TYR A 69 2.80 -7.95 21.01
N ALA A 70 1.83 -8.85 21.05
CA ALA A 70 2.00 -10.23 20.63
C ALA A 70 2.28 -10.35 19.12
N GLU A 71 1.60 -9.55 18.30
CA GLU A 71 1.87 -9.44 16.86
C GLU A 71 3.31 -9.01 16.59
N ARG A 72 3.78 -7.98 17.30
CA ARG A 72 5.16 -7.48 17.16
C ARG A 72 6.21 -8.50 17.60
N LEU A 73 5.98 -9.20 18.70
CA LEU A 73 6.89 -10.25 19.21
C LEU A 73 6.93 -11.46 18.27
N SER A 74 5.79 -11.90 17.76
CA SER A 74 5.72 -12.99 16.80
C SER A 74 6.49 -12.65 15.53
N LEU A 75 6.32 -11.42 15.03
CA LEU A 75 7.03 -10.93 13.86
C LEU A 75 8.54 -10.89 14.09
N LEU A 76 9.00 -10.34 15.22
CA LEU A 76 10.41 -10.26 15.54
C LEU A 76 11.06 -11.65 15.69
N ALA A 77 10.34 -12.60 16.26
CA ALA A 77 10.80 -13.99 16.33
C ALA A 77 10.98 -14.61 14.95
N HIS A 78 10.03 -14.36 14.04
CA HIS A 78 10.11 -14.82 12.65
C HIS A 78 11.25 -14.16 11.86
N GLU A 79 11.47 -12.87 12.06
CA GLU A 79 12.60 -12.13 11.47
C GLU A 79 13.95 -12.69 11.96
N ALA A 80 14.08 -12.97 13.24
CA ALA A 80 15.29 -13.58 13.80
C ALA A 80 15.58 -14.96 13.20
N GLN A 81 14.56 -15.82 13.05
CA GLN A 81 14.70 -17.12 12.40
C GLN A 81 15.14 -16.99 10.94
N ASN A 82 14.51 -16.08 10.18
CA ASN A 82 14.85 -15.85 8.78
C ASN A 82 16.28 -15.31 8.63
N ALA A 83 16.70 -14.37 9.48
CA ALA A 83 18.05 -13.82 9.45
C ALA A 83 19.13 -14.90 9.66
N VAL A 84 18.91 -15.81 10.59
CA VAL A 84 19.82 -16.94 10.83
C VAL A 84 19.86 -17.89 9.65
N GLN A 85 18.70 -18.21 9.05
CA GLN A 85 18.63 -19.10 7.88
C GLN A 85 19.28 -18.51 6.63
N VAL A 86 19.18 -17.20 6.43
CA VAL A 86 19.86 -16.50 5.35
C VAL A 86 21.37 -16.55 5.53
N GLN A 87 21.88 -16.31 6.74
CA GLN A 87 23.33 -16.42 7.05
C GLN A 87 23.85 -17.85 6.85
N ALA A 88 23.03 -18.86 7.15
CA ALA A 88 23.38 -20.25 6.93
C ALA A 88 23.34 -20.67 5.45
N GLY A 89 22.98 -19.76 4.51
CA GLY A 89 22.84 -20.07 3.08
C GLY A 89 21.66 -20.98 2.76
N ALA A 90 20.80 -21.28 3.74
CA ALA A 90 19.68 -22.21 3.62
C ALA A 90 18.47 -21.57 2.90
N MET A 91 18.37 -20.24 2.86
CA MET A 91 17.29 -19.50 2.18
C MET A 91 17.84 -18.32 1.39
N ARG A 92 17.22 -18.06 0.23
CA ARG A 92 17.41 -16.79 -0.49
C ARG A 92 16.58 -15.71 0.18
N GLU A 93 17.19 -14.61 0.45
CA GLU A 93 16.52 -13.42 0.99
C GLU A 93 15.39 -12.98 0.04
N THR A 94 14.18 -12.82 0.56
CA THR A 94 12.99 -12.44 -0.21
C THR A 94 12.51 -11.08 0.28
N LEU A 95 12.53 -10.07 -0.59
CA LEU A 95 11.90 -8.78 -0.36
C LEU A 95 10.41 -8.88 -0.61
N LYS A 96 9.59 -8.63 0.41
CA LYS A 96 8.14 -8.53 0.32
C LYS A 96 7.76 -7.07 0.09
N LEU A 97 7.37 -6.74 -1.13
CA LEU A 97 7.11 -5.37 -1.56
C LEU A 97 5.62 -5.14 -1.77
N GLY A 98 5.07 -4.13 -1.11
CA GLY A 98 3.72 -3.61 -1.36
C GLY A 98 3.77 -2.40 -2.27
N VAL A 99 2.92 -2.31 -3.28
CA VAL A 99 2.96 -1.18 -4.22
C VAL A 99 1.56 -0.76 -4.63
N GLY A 100 1.28 0.55 -4.59
CA GLY A 100 0.05 1.12 -5.13
C GLY A 100 -0.05 0.93 -6.65
N HIS A 101 -1.27 0.80 -7.17
CA HIS A 101 -1.54 0.46 -8.58
C HIS A 101 -0.75 1.31 -9.59
N THR A 102 -0.74 2.63 -9.44
CA THR A 102 -0.02 3.54 -10.35
C THR A 102 1.48 3.22 -10.38
N LEU A 103 2.10 3.12 -9.21
CA LEU A 103 3.53 2.84 -9.11
C LEU A 103 3.87 1.43 -9.62
N ALA A 104 2.99 0.45 -9.38
CA ALA A 104 3.16 -0.92 -9.86
C ALA A 104 3.19 -1.00 -11.39
N THR A 105 2.39 -0.14 -12.05
CA THR A 105 2.28 -0.11 -13.52
C THR A 105 3.39 0.72 -14.16
N TYR A 106 3.69 1.91 -13.63
CA TYR A 106 4.48 2.89 -14.38
C TYR A 106 5.90 3.10 -13.86
N LEU A 107 6.18 2.81 -12.58
CA LEU A 107 7.53 2.98 -11.99
C LEU A 107 8.22 1.63 -11.75
N LEU A 108 7.52 0.71 -11.13
CA LEU A 108 8.10 -0.52 -10.60
C LEU A 108 8.79 -1.40 -11.65
N PRO A 109 8.31 -1.56 -12.90
CA PRO A 109 8.99 -2.38 -13.90
C PRO A 109 10.44 -1.95 -14.15
N GLN A 110 10.68 -0.65 -14.25
CA GLN A 110 12.02 -0.09 -14.44
C GLN A 110 12.91 -0.33 -13.21
N VAL A 111 12.37 -0.09 -12.01
CA VAL A 111 13.07 -0.35 -10.75
C VAL A 111 13.43 -1.83 -10.60
N LEU A 112 12.48 -2.73 -10.86
CA LEU A 112 12.72 -4.18 -10.77
C LEU A 112 13.72 -4.67 -11.81
N SER A 113 13.71 -4.12 -13.03
CA SER A 113 14.70 -4.45 -14.05
C SER A 113 16.12 -4.15 -13.57
N SER A 114 16.34 -2.93 -13.07
CA SER A 114 17.63 -2.50 -12.52
C SER A 114 18.02 -3.29 -11.26
N TYR A 115 17.02 -3.53 -10.38
CA TYR A 115 17.23 -4.30 -9.15
C TYR A 115 17.68 -5.73 -9.44
N ARG A 116 17.02 -6.41 -10.37
CA ARG A 116 17.36 -7.79 -10.73
C ARG A 116 18.73 -7.91 -11.38
N GLN A 117 19.17 -6.91 -12.16
CA GLN A 117 20.51 -6.89 -12.77
C GLN A 117 21.61 -6.77 -11.71
N GLN A 118 21.42 -5.95 -10.69
CA GLN A 118 22.41 -5.70 -9.65
C GLN A 118 22.34 -6.73 -8.51
N HIS A 119 21.15 -7.27 -8.24
CA HIS A 119 20.89 -8.18 -7.14
C HIS A 119 20.19 -9.48 -7.60
N PRO A 120 20.81 -10.30 -8.46
CA PRO A 120 20.17 -11.50 -9.05
C PRO A 120 19.84 -12.59 -8.03
N HIS A 121 20.45 -12.52 -6.84
CA HIS A 121 20.27 -13.52 -5.78
C HIS A 121 19.02 -13.31 -4.93
N TYR A 122 18.47 -12.10 -4.89
CA TYR A 122 17.29 -11.79 -4.11
C TYR A 122 16.01 -12.13 -4.87
N LYS A 123 15.00 -12.55 -4.11
CA LYS A 123 13.64 -12.73 -4.63
C LYS A 123 12.79 -11.52 -4.27
N VAL A 124 11.86 -11.17 -5.12
CA VAL A 124 10.85 -10.15 -4.82
C VAL A 124 9.48 -10.81 -4.86
N ARG A 125 8.70 -10.62 -3.79
CA ARG A 125 7.28 -10.96 -3.75
C ARG A 125 6.49 -9.66 -3.74
N LEU A 126 5.65 -9.48 -4.75
CA LEU A 126 4.88 -8.27 -4.93
C LEU A 126 3.45 -8.45 -4.44
N THR A 127 2.96 -7.45 -3.71
CA THR A 127 1.54 -7.26 -3.37
C THR A 127 1.10 -5.91 -3.90
N VAL A 128 0.07 -5.88 -4.75
CA VAL A 128 -0.53 -4.63 -5.25
C VAL A 128 -1.82 -4.36 -4.50
N GLY A 129 -2.07 -3.11 -4.13
CA GLY A 129 -3.26 -2.76 -3.38
C GLY A 129 -3.43 -1.25 -3.16
N ASN A 130 -4.48 -0.89 -2.42
CA ASN A 130 -4.70 0.48 -1.98
C ASN A 130 -3.79 0.83 -0.77
N THR A 131 -3.63 2.13 -0.52
CA THR A 131 -2.74 2.65 0.53
C THR A 131 -3.06 2.05 1.91
N ALA A 132 -4.33 2.03 2.33
CA ALA A 132 -4.71 1.55 3.66
C ALA A 132 -4.37 0.08 3.87
N ALA A 133 -4.70 -0.80 2.91
CA ALA A 133 -4.39 -2.22 2.98
C ALA A 133 -2.87 -2.48 2.98
N LEU A 134 -2.11 -1.73 2.17
CA LEU A 134 -0.65 -1.86 2.12
C LEU A 134 -0.01 -1.42 3.43
N LEU A 135 -0.43 -0.31 4.03
CA LEU A 135 0.08 0.15 5.33
C LEU A 135 -0.23 -0.85 6.44
N SER A 136 -1.46 -1.38 6.51
CA SER A 136 -1.84 -2.41 7.47
C SER A 136 -0.96 -3.67 7.34
N LYS A 137 -0.74 -4.17 6.13
CA LYS A 137 0.14 -5.31 5.86
C LYS A 137 1.63 -5.03 6.14
N THR A 138 2.05 -3.77 6.02
CA THR A 138 3.42 -3.39 6.41
C THR A 138 3.55 -3.36 7.93
N ALA A 139 2.56 -2.85 8.64
CA ALA A 139 2.55 -2.84 10.10
C ALA A 139 2.54 -4.27 10.68
N SER A 140 1.76 -5.19 10.10
CA SER A 140 1.74 -6.61 10.49
C SER A 140 2.97 -7.42 10.05
N GLY A 141 3.87 -6.85 9.21
CA GLY A 141 5.06 -7.54 8.70
C GLY A 141 4.84 -8.52 7.56
N GLU A 142 3.64 -8.56 6.98
CA GLU A 142 3.40 -9.27 5.73
C GLU A 142 4.16 -8.65 4.56
N ILE A 143 4.43 -7.34 4.63
CA ILE A 143 5.17 -6.53 3.66
C ILE A 143 6.34 -5.86 4.38
N ASP A 144 7.51 -5.83 3.73
CA ASP A 144 8.72 -5.20 4.27
C ASP A 144 8.76 -3.70 3.95
N LEU A 145 8.46 -3.35 2.71
CA LEU A 145 8.39 -1.99 2.20
C LEU A 145 7.09 -1.78 1.43
N ALA A 146 6.39 -0.68 1.69
CA ALA A 146 5.24 -0.27 0.88
C ALA A 146 5.52 1.03 0.14
N LEU A 147 5.30 1.06 -1.17
CA LEU A 147 5.33 2.24 -2.02
C LEU A 147 3.91 2.71 -2.27
N VAL A 148 3.55 3.88 -1.74
CA VAL A 148 2.18 4.40 -1.74
C VAL A 148 2.12 5.87 -2.15
N GLY A 149 0.92 6.35 -2.52
CA GLY A 149 0.68 7.77 -2.73
C GLY A 149 0.29 8.46 -1.43
N SER A 150 0.58 9.78 -1.33
CA SER A 150 0.11 10.62 -0.23
C SER A 150 -1.40 10.93 -0.37
N PRO A 151 -2.13 11.20 0.74
CA PRO A 151 -1.63 11.12 2.11
C PRO A 151 -1.50 9.67 2.58
N ALA A 152 -0.47 9.39 3.39
CA ALA A 152 -0.26 8.10 4.03
C ALA A 152 0.38 8.29 5.40
N ALA A 153 -0.24 7.75 6.43
CA ALA A 153 0.26 7.76 7.80
C ALA A 153 -0.21 6.51 8.55
N HIS A 154 0.63 6.00 9.43
CA HIS A 154 0.32 4.90 10.35
C HIS A 154 1.19 5.03 11.60
N PRO A 155 0.66 4.81 12.81
CA PRO A 155 1.41 5.03 14.06
C PRO A 155 2.67 4.18 14.19
N ASP A 156 2.66 2.95 13.68
CA ASP A 156 3.77 1.99 13.80
C ASP A 156 4.76 2.03 12.63
N LEU A 157 4.50 2.89 11.63
CA LEU A 157 5.33 2.97 10.43
C LEU A 157 6.15 4.27 10.40
N GLU A 158 7.32 4.17 9.84
CA GLU A 158 8.08 5.29 9.30
C GLU A 158 7.68 5.47 7.84
N VAL A 159 7.30 6.70 7.49
CA VAL A 159 6.85 7.03 6.14
C VAL A 159 7.68 8.21 5.64
N ALA A 160 8.40 8.02 4.55
CA ALA A 160 9.30 8.99 3.97
C ALA A 160 9.01 9.25 2.49
N PRO A 161 9.13 10.50 2.00
CA PRO A 161 8.97 10.80 0.58
C PRO A 161 10.15 10.28 -0.23
N PHE A 162 9.87 9.73 -1.44
CA PHE A 162 10.91 9.31 -2.37
C PHE A 162 10.75 9.90 -3.78
N MET A 163 9.53 10.29 -4.18
CA MET A 163 9.31 10.89 -5.49
C MET A 163 8.20 11.95 -5.43
N GLN A 164 8.40 13.03 -6.20
CA GLN A 164 7.38 14.03 -6.47
C GLN A 164 6.82 13.82 -7.87
N ASP A 165 5.52 13.96 -8.03
CA ASP A 165 4.79 13.89 -9.27
C ASP A 165 3.73 14.99 -9.29
N ARG A 166 2.97 15.10 -10.34
CA ARG A 166 1.84 16.03 -10.43
C ARG A 166 0.66 15.40 -11.15
N LEU A 167 -0.50 15.99 -10.94
CA LEU A 167 -1.68 15.68 -11.73
C LEU A 167 -1.73 16.60 -12.94
N VAL A 168 -2.05 16.05 -14.10
CA VAL A 168 -2.22 16.78 -15.36
C VAL A 168 -3.55 16.42 -15.97
N VAL A 169 -4.17 17.39 -16.65
CA VAL A 169 -5.35 17.15 -17.47
C VAL A 169 -4.90 16.50 -18.76
N ILE A 170 -5.58 15.42 -19.15
CA ILE A 170 -5.37 14.76 -20.44
C ILE A 170 -6.57 14.93 -21.34
N VAL A 171 -6.28 15.12 -22.64
CA VAL A 171 -7.28 15.25 -23.70
C VAL A 171 -6.82 14.51 -24.95
N GLY A 172 -7.78 14.09 -25.77
CA GLY A 172 -7.50 13.48 -27.08
C GLY A 172 -6.89 14.48 -28.06
N LEU A 173 -6.25 13.99 -29.13
CA LEU A 173 -5.57 14.83 -30.14
C LEU A 173 -6.52 15.77 -30.88
N GLN A 174 -7.78 15.39 -31.04
CA GLN A 174 -8.80 16.18 -31.76
C GLN A 174 -9.64 17.03 -30.80
N ASP A 175 -9.31 17.04 -29.50
CA ASP A 175 -10.05 17.79 -28.53
C ASP A 175 -9.85 19.31 -28.73
N ALA A 176 -10.89 20.09 -28.45
CA ALA A 176 -10.83 21.55 -28.55
C ALA A 176 -9.75 22.17 -27.64
N TRP A 177 -9.40 21.47 -26.57
CA TRP A 177 -8.35 21.89 -25.63
C TRP A 177 -6.94 21.41 -26.01
N ALA A 178 -6.77 20.61 -27.05
CA ALA A 178 -5.47 20.04 -27.43
C ALA A 178 -4.37 21.08 -27.71
N ARG A 179 -4.74 22.34 -27.97
CA ARG A 179 -3.79 23.44 -28.19
C ARG A 179 -3.60 24.36 -26.98
N ARG A 180 -4.31 24.09 -25.89
CA ARG A 180 -4.23 24.90 -24.67
C ARG A 180 -3.02 24.51 -23.82
N GLN A 181 -2.43 25.48 -23.16
CA GLN A 181 -1.31 25.24 -22.22
C GLN A 181 -1.82 25.05 -20.79
N SER A 182 -2.95 25.65 -20.46
CA SER A 182 -3.57 25.53 -19.13
C SER A 182 -5.10 25.61 -19.22
N VAL A 183 -5.75 25.05 -18.19
CA VAL A 183 -7.19 25.11 -17.94
C VAL A 183 -7.44 25.36 -16.47
N ALA A 184 -8.49 26.08 -16.14
CA ALA A 184 -8.93 26.24 -14.77
C ALA A 184 -9.78 25.06 -14.31
N ILE A 185 -9.76 24.75 -13.02
CA ILE A 185 -10.57 23.66 -12.42
C ILE A 185 -12.05 23.86 -12.73
N ALA A 186 -12.53 25.12 -12.73
CA ALA A 186 -13.93 25.42 -13.04
C ALA A 186 -14.34 24.97 -14.46
N GLU A 187 -13.43 25.05 -15.45
CA GLU A 187 -13.70 24.65 -16.83
C GLU A 187 -13.86 23.13 -16.97
N LEU A 188 -13.25 22.32 -16.08
CA LEU A 188 -13.43 20.87 -16.06
C LEU A 188 -14.89 20.46 -15.81
N ARG A 189 -15.65 21.33 -15.10
CA ARG A 189 -17.08 21.10 -14.83
C ARG A 189 -17.97 21.18 -16.06
N GLU A 190 -17.48 21.75 -17.14
CA GLU A 190 -18.23 21.89 -18.41
C GLU A 190 -18.01 20.69 -19.34
N ARG A 191 -17.25 19.69 -18.89
CA ARG A 191 -16.82 18.56 -19.71
C ARG A 191 -17.27 17.24 -19.10
N VAL A 192 -17.47 16.23 -19.93
CA VAL A 192 -17.53 14.84 -19.48
C VAL A 192 -16.20 14.51 -18.82
N PHE A 193 -16.25 14.13 -17.56
CA PHE A 193 -15.06 13.89 -16.74
C PHE A 193 -14.89 12.39 -16.45
N LEU A 194 -13.68 11.88 -16.68
CA LEU A 194 -13.37 10.48 -16.43
C LEU A 194 -12.43 10.38 -15.21
N THR A 195 -12.73 9.48 -14.30
CA THR A 195 -11.89 9.24 -13.12
C THR A 195 -11.96 7.78 -12.67
N ARG A 196 -11.16 7.47 -11.66
CA ARG A 196 -11.16 6.17 -11.00
C ARG A 196 -12.38 6.03 -10.07
N GLU A 197 -12.61 4.81 -9.64
CA GLU A 197 -13.60 4.45 -8.62
C GLU A 197 -13.26 5.02 -7.23
N PRO A 198 -14.26 5.28 -6.36
CA PRO A 198 -14.04 5.61 -4.95
C PRO A 198 -13.14 4.57 -4.26
N GLY A 199 -12.23 5.06 -3.39
CA GLY A 199 -11.26 4.21 -2.69
C GLY A 199 -9.91 4.07 -3.42
N SER A 200 -9.80 4.46 -4.70
CA SER A 200 -8.51 4.57 -5.35
C SER A 200 -7.76 5.83 -4.89
N ALA A 201 -6.42 5.75 -4.88
CA ALA A 201 -5.59 6.90 -4.50
C ALA A 201 -5.70 8.05 -5.53
N LEU A 202 -5.98 7.76 -6.80
CA LEU A 202 -6.23 8.79 -7.80
C LEU A 202 -7.55 9.50 -7.53
N TYR A 203 -8.64 8.76 -7.29
CA TYR A 203 -9.93 9.35 -6.95
C TYR A 203 -9.81 10.32 -5.77
N ALA A 204 -9.17 9.89 -4.66
CA ALA A 204 -8.98 10.72 -3.48
C ALA A 204 -8.23 12.03 -3.80
N SER A 205 -7.20 11.97 -4.65
CA SER A 205 -6.43 13.15 -5.03
C SER A 205 -7.20 14.08 -5.96
N VAL A 206 -7.95 13.51 -6.91
CA VAL A 206 -8.81 14.28 -7.82
C VAL A 206 -9.94 14.95 -7.03
N ALA A 207 -10.56 14.23 -6.07
CA ALA A 207 -11.62 14.78 -5.21
C ALA A 207 -11.14 16.01 -4.40
N GLN A 208 -9.91 15.99 -3.93
CA GLN A 208 -9.32 17.14 -3.22
C GLN A 208 -9.20 18.40 -4.12
N ILE A 209 -9.02 18.21 -5.42
CA ILE A 209 -8.82 19.31 -6.38
C ILE A 209 -10.16 19.81 -6.94
N VAL A 210 -10.97 18.92 -7.47
CA VAL A 210 -12.20 19.28 -8.20
C VAL A 210 -13.45 19.28 -7.32
N GLY A 211 -13.36 18.69 -6.12
CA GLY A 211 -14.47 18.48 -5.20
C GLY A 211 -15.29 17.22 -5.50
N GLU A 212 -15.88 16.63 -4.46
CA GLU A 212 -16.70 15.43 -4.60
C GLU A 212 -17.99 15.69 -5.41
N GLU A 213 -18.54 16.89 -5.37
CA GLU A 213 -19.72 17.26 -6.17
C GLU A 213 -19.48 17.01 -7.66
N MET A 214 -18.30 17.36 -8.15
CA MET A 214 -17.96 17.14 -9.56
C MET A 214 -17.86 15.64 -9.89
N LEU A 215 -17.34 14.83 -8.98
CA LEU A 215 -17.16 13.41 -9.19
C LEU A 215 -18.46 12.61 -9.08
N ASN A 216 -19.48 13.17 -8.43
CA ASN A 216 -20.81 12.58 -8.26
C ASN A 216 -21.83 13.05 -9.31
N ARG A 217 -21.41 13.76 -10.36
CA ARG A 217 -22.30 14.19 -11.43
C ARG A 217 -22.69 13.01 -12.32
N ASP A 218 -23.87 13.09 -12.93
CA ASP A 218 -24.39 12.05 -13.84
C ASP A 218 -23.55 11.86 -15.10
N ASP A 219 -22.79 12.89 -15.51
CA ASP A 219 -21.89 12.86 -16.67
C ASP A 219 -20.43 12.54 -16.30
N THR A 220 -20.14 12.22 -15.04
CA THR A 220 -18.84 11.69 -14.63
C THR A 220 -18.79 10.18 -14.84
N ILE A 221 -17.76 9.72 -15.54
CA ILE A 221 -17.57 8.31 -15.87
C ILE A 221 -16.52 7.72 -14.94
N LEU A 222 -16.94 6.72 -14.14
CA LEU A 222 -16.05 5.99 -13.25
C LEU A 222 -15.50 4.73 -13.95
N LEU A 223 -14.17 4.63 -13.99
CA LEU A 223 -13.47 3.50 -14.61
C LEU A 223 -12.50 2.87 -13.60
N GLY A 224 -12.45 1.53 -13.55
CA GLY A 224 -11.65 0.78 -12.59
C GLY A 224 -10.13 0.87 -12.82
N GLU A 225 -9.68 1.30 -14.00
CA GLU A 225 -8.26 1.28 -14.37
C GLU A 225 -7.83 2.59 -15.07
N THR A 226 -6.62 3.08 -14.73
CA THR A 226 -6.06 4.29 -15.36
C THR A 226 -5.84 4.10 -16.86
N GLU A 227 -5.48 2.90 -17.31
CA GLU A 227 -5.36 2.59 -18.75
C GLU A 227 -6.70 2.73 -19.48
N ALA A 228 -7.81 2.30 -18.87
CA ALA A 228 -9.14 2.48 -19.44
C ALA A 228 -9.51 3.96 -19.57
N ILE A 229 -9.15 4.80 -18.58
CA ILE A 229 -9.33 6.25 -18.65
C ILE A 229 -8.56 6.83 -19.84
N LYS A 230 -7.27 6.53 -19.96
CA LYS A 230 -6.44 7.04 -21.07
C LYS A 230 -7.01 6.66 -22.44
N ARG A 231 -7.39 5.40 -22.62
CA ARG A 231 -8.01 4.91 -23.87
C ARG A 231 -9.33 5.62 -24.19
N SER A 232 -10.16 5.84 -23.19
CA SER A 232 -11.41 6.57 -23.35
C SER A 232 -11.19 8.03 -23.75
N VAL A 233 -10.19 8.68 -23.16
CA VAL A 233 -9.81 10.05 -23.53
C VAL A 233 -9.20 10.10 -24.95
N GLU A 234 -8.38 9.14 -25.35
CA GLU A 234 -7.87 9.00 -26.71
C GLU A 234 -9.01 8.95 -27.76
N LEU A 235 -10.10 8.27 -27.41
CA LEU A 235 -11.30 8.15 -28.25
C LEU A 235 -12.23 9.37 -28.19
N GLY A 236 -11.86 10.41 -27.42
CA GLY A 236 -12.64 11.66 -27.34
C GLY A 236 -13.87 11.59 -26.42
N LEU A 237 -13.96 10.59 -25.52
CA LEU A 237 -15.10 10.46 -24.62
C LEU A 237 -15.22 11.61 -23.61
N GLY A 238 -14.11 12.26 -23.28
CA GLY A 238 -14.07 13.38 -22.33
C GLY A 238 -12.65 13.72 -21.93
N VAL A 239 -12.49 14.30 -20.74
CA VAL A 239 -11.21 14.71 -20.17
C VAL A 239 -10.99 14.00 -18.83
N ALA A 240 -9.73 13.89 -18.41
CA ALA A 240 -9.39 13.30 -17.13
C ALA A 240 -8.22 14.04 -16.48
N LEU A 241 -8.12 13.93 -15.16
CA LEU A 241 -6.99 14.38 -14.35
C LEU A 241 -6.25 13.14 -13.84
N ILE A 242 -5.01 12.94 -14.29
CA ILE A 242 -4.21 11.75 -13.91
C ILE A 242 -2.76 12.14 -13.56
N GLN A 243 -2.05 11.21 -12.95
CA GLN A 243 -0.64 11.39 -12.61
C GLN A 243 0.22 11.51 -13.87
N GLN A 244 1.17 12.44 -13.88
CA GLN A 244 2.05 12.67 -15.03
C GLN A 244 2.88 11.41 -15.38
N ILE A 245 3.35 10.66 -14.38
CA ILE A 245 4.07 9.40 -14.60
C ILE A 245 3.27 8.37 -15.41
N ALA A 246 1.94 8.46 -15.38
CA ALA A 246 1.07 7.51 -16.08
C ALA A 246 0.93 7.77 -17.58
N ILE A 247 1.46 8.89 -18.09
CA ILE A 247 1.23 9.33 -19.47
C ILE A 247 2.51 9.51 -20.30
N ASP A 248 3.66 9.15 -19.77
CA ASP A 248 4.94 9.36 -20.46
C ASP A 248 5.00 8.64 -21.81
N ARG A 249 4.43 7.43 -21.88
CA ARG A 249 4.33 6.68 -23.13
C ARG A 249 3.46 7.39 -24.16
N GLU A 250 2.29 7.85 -23.77
CA GLU A 250 1.32 8.53 -24.64
C GLU A 250 1.88 9.89 -25.13
N ARG A 251 2.63 10.58 -24.27
CA ARG A 251 3.35 11.81 -24.67
C ARG A 251 4.39 11.54 -25.75
N GLN A 252 5.21 10.48 -25.55
CA GLN A 252 6.23 10.07 -26.53
C GLN A 252 5.59 9.61 -27.85
N GLN A 253 4.49 8.86 -27.78
CA GLN A 253 3.76 8.37 -28.96
C GLN A 253 2.84 9.41 -29.57
N LYS A 254 2.66 10.56 -28.89
CA LYS A 254 1.75 11.65 -29.32
C LYS A 254 0.32 11.13 -29.53
N THR A 255 -0.21 10.33 -28.62
CA THR A 255 -1.59 9.84 -28.66
C THR A 255 -2.52 10.65 -27.76
N LEU A 256 -1.98 11.35 -26.76
CA LEU A 256 -2.69 12.26 -25.87
C LEU A 256 -1.95 13.60 -25.74
N HIS A 257 -2.71 14.65 -25.50
CA HIS A 257 -2.18 15.94 -25.04
C HIS A 257 -2.33 16.09 -23.53
N THR A 258 -1.35 16.76 -22.93
CA THR A 258 -1.35 17.10 -21.51
C THR A 258 -1.45 18.58 -21.33
N ILE A 259 -2.32 19.00 -20.42
CA ILE A 259 -2.59 20.39 -20.12
C ILE A 259 -2.38 20.60 -18.62
N ARG A 260 -1.77 21.71 -18.23
CA ARG A 260 -1.60 22.06 -16.82
C ARG A 260 -2.88 22.66 -16.25
N MET A 261 -3.11 22.49 -14.96
CA MET A 261 -4.08 23.31 -14.27
C MET A 261 -3.51 24.72 -14.06
N SER A 262 -4.34 25.75 -14.24
CA SER A 262 -3.95 27.13 -13.99
C SER A 262 -4.12 27.53 -12.52
N ASP A 263 -4.86 26.75 -11.76
CA ASP A 263 -5.24 26.94 -10.36
C ASP A 263 -5.23 25.59 -9.62
N GLY A 264 -5.23 25.66 -8.29
CA GLY A 264 -5.20 24.48 -7.43
C GLY A 264 -3.80 23.92 -7.19
N ASP A 265 -3.72 22.93 -6.29
CA ASP A 265 -2.48 22.19 -5.98
C ASP A 265 -2.45 20.88 -6.74
N ASP A 266 -1.63 20.81 -7.77
CA ASP A 266 -1.45 19.63 -8.61
C ASP A 266 -0.36 18.67 -8.09
N GLN A 267 0.34 19.04 -7.01
CA GLN A 267 1.47 18.29 -6.49
C GLN A 267 1.03 16.97 -5.87
N ARG A 268 1.81 15.94 -6.12
CA ARG A 268 1.61 14.62 -5.57
C ARG A 268 2.93 14.04 -5.09
N THR A 269 2.92 13.51 -3.89
CA THR A 269 4.11 12.87 -3.30
C THR A 269 3.89 11.36 -3.23
N TYR A 270 4.89 10.61 -3.66
CA TYR A 270 4.96 9.18 -3.39
C TYR A 270 5.89 8.90 -2.22
N LEU A 271 5.45 7.97 -1.39
CA LEU A 271 6.01 7.69 -0.08
C LEU A 271 6.41 6.22 0.00
N VAL A 272 7.52 5.95 0.67
CA VAL A 272 7.89 4.62 1.10
C VAL A 272 7.56 4.48 2.58
N ALA A 273 6.89 3.40 2.95
CA ALA A 273 6.56 3.07 4.32
C ALA A 273 7.26 1.77 4.75
N SER A 274 7.79 1.76 5.96
CA SER A 274 8.38 0.59 6.62
C SER A 274 8.13 0.66 8.13
N ARG A 275 8.32 -0.44 8.86
CA ARG A 275 8.19 -0.43 10.32
C ARG A 275 9.27 0.43 10.97
N ARG A 276 8.91 1.21 12.00
CA ARG A 276 9.79 2.21 12.65
C ARG A 276 11.10 1.65 13.20
N GLN A 277 11.13 0.44 13.70
CA GLN A 277 12.31 -0.18 14.29
C GLN A 277 12.92 -1.27 13.41
N TYR A 278 12.47 -1.34 12.16
CA TYR A 278 12.92 -2.34 11.23
C TYR A 278 14.27 -1.96 10.64
N ARG A 279 15.32 -2.74 11.01
CA ARG A 279 16.57 -2.66 10.27
C ARG A 279 16.35 -3.28 8.90
N HIS A 280 16.37 -2.47 7.87
CA HIS A 280 16.30 -2.98 6.51
C HIS A 280 17.44 -3.98 6.27
N PHE A 281 17.08 -5.17 5.84
CA PHE A 281 18.04 -6.18 5.42
C PHE A 281 18.62 -5.83 4.03
N ALA A 282 19.68 -6.53 3.60
CA ALA A 282 20.44 -6.16 2.41
C ALA A 282 19.59 -6.04 1.13
N ALA A 283 18.59 -6.93 0.94
CA ALA A 283 17.67 -6.86 -0.18
C ALA A 283 16.82 -5.58 -0.18
N ALA A 284 16.33 -5.14 1.00
CA ALA A 284 15.53 -3.91 1.10
C ALA A 284 16.38 -2.66 0.88
N ASN A 285 17.59 -2.61 1.44
CA ASN A 285 18.52 -1.49 1.23
C ASN A 285 18.90 -1.34 -0.25
N GLY A 286 19.29 -2.44 -0.90
CA GLY A 286 19.61 -2.43 -2.32
C GLY A 286 18.43 -1.99 -3.19
N PHE A 287 17.20 -2.37 -2.80
CA PHE A 287 16.00 -1.91 -3.50
C PHE A 287 15.79 -0.40 -3.34
N LEU A 288 15.94 0.14 -2.13
CA LEU A 288 15.79 1.58 -1.86
C LEU A 288 16.84 2.42 -2.60
N GLU A 289 18.09 1.95 -2.68
CA GLU A 289 19.16 2.62 -3.44
C GLU A 289 18.77 2.72 -4.93
N ILE A 290 18.32 1.63 -5.52
CA ILE A 290 17.89 1.60 -6.93
C ILE A 290 16.63 2.42 -7.15
N LEU A 291 15.65 2.35 -6.27
CA LEU A 291 14.45 3.17 -6.33
C LEU A 291 14.83 4.67 -6.39
N ASN A 292 15.71 5.10 -5.50
CA ASN A 292 16.19 6.49 -5.48
C ASN A 292 16.95 6.86 -6.77
N ALA A 293 17.81 5.98 -7.27
CA ALA A 293 18.57 6.22 -8.50
C ALA A 293 17.64 6.37 -9.72
N VAL A 294 16.65 5.48 -9.87
CA VAL A 294 15.64 5.55 -10.95
C VAL A 294 14.81 6.82 -10.84
N CYS A 295 14.32 7.17 -9.63
CA CYS A 295 13.55 8.40 -9.44
C CYS A 295 14.36 9.68 -9.73
N HIS A 296 15.68 9.68 -9.48
CA HIS A 296 16.55 10.81 -9.85
C HIS A 296 16.73 10.93 -11.35
N SER A 297 16.80 9.82 -12.09
CA SER A 297 16.89 9.87 -13.56
C SER A 297 15.63 10.42 -14.21
N LEU A 298 14.44 10.06 -13.70
CA LEU A 298 13.16 10.56 -14.19
C LEU A 298 12.94 12.07 -13.99
N LYS A 299 13.64 12.69 -13.02
CA LYS A 299 13.57 14.15 -12.79
C LYS A 299 14.36 14.97 -13.79
N ARG A 300 15.24 14.35 -14.56
CA ARG A 300 16.14 15.03 -15.50
C ARG A 300 15.62 15.06 -16.94
N GLU A 301 14.57 14.33 -17.22
CA GLU A 301 13.81 14.33 -18.49
C GLU A 301 12.54 15.18 -18.39
#